data_01c2b4bb0da5bca7e6d7cbd77d92604e
#
_entry.id   01c2b4bb0da5bca7e6d7cbd77d92604e
#
_cell.length_a   1.000
_cell.length_b   1.000
_cell.length_c   1.000
_cell.angle_alpha   90.00
_cell.angle_beta   90.00
_cell.angle_gamma   90.00
#
_symmetry.space_group_name_H-M   'P 1'
#
loop_
_entity.id
_entity.type
_entity.pdbx_description
1 polymer ?
#
loop_
_entity_poly.entity_id
_entity_poly.type
_entity_poly.pdbx_seq_one_letter_code
_entity_poly.pdbx_strand_id
1 'polypeptide(L)'
;MPKIAFFINPTIRHFKKIEIDIQHHFLNQDYQFFISEYSGHFLTLPKRAVEEGFTHFIAVDGDGTLNEIVNGLIEAFRTENGYDWERISQIKIGILPSGSGNDFIKNLGYTTIEELQSLIAKDSSALVDVGFAEFLNREKQKAERFFINVSDVGIGGEVVISKERLPLVFPGDVNYFIAILSTFLMYKKKTIKVTAKDFTWQGKVLNYVVANAKYFGNSIGIAPHAEISDGEFAITNVGDISLLDYFKNIGTAKKCKKINHPQVSYTSAQEVFIENADVLALTIDMDGEFIGYEPVKFTCLQE
;
A
#
# COMPACT_ATOMS: atom_id res chain seq x y z
N MET A 1 -22.87 14.64 14.82
CA MET A 1 -22.68 13.38 14.10
C MET A 1 -21.50 13.57 13.17
N PRO A 2 -20.71 12.54 12.86
CA PRO A 2 -19.62 12.66 11.90
C PRO A 2 -20.16 13.01 10.52
N LYS A 3 -19.41 13.78 9.75
CA LYS A 3 -19.68 14.04 8.33
C LYS A 3 -18.81 13.10 7.49
N ILE A 4 -19.45 12.23 6.69
CA ILE A 4 -18.82 11.08 6.06
C ILE A 4 -18.65 11.31 4.56
N ALA A 5 -17.44 11.23 4.05
CA ALA A 5 -17.11 11.28 2.62
C ALA A 5 -16.86 9.85 2.09
N PHE A 6 -17.68 9.38 1.18
CA PHE A 6 -17.44 8.13 0.46
C PHE A 6 -16.74 8.40 -0.86
N PHE A 7 -15.49 7.99 -0.98
CA PHE A 7 -14.69 8.12 -2.18
C PHE A 7 -14.86 6.88 -3.04
N ILE A 8 -15.51 7.02 -4.21
CA ILE A 8 -15.92 5.89 -5.03
C ILE A 8 -15.35 6.00 -6.44
N ASN A 9 -14.66 4.94 -6.87
CA ASN A 9 -14.27 4.76 -8.26
C ASN A 9 -15.49 4.21 -9.05
N PRO A 10 -16.03 4.93 -10.04
CA PRO A 10 -17.22 4.48 -10.77
C PRO A 10 -16.99 3.24 -11.63
N THR A 11 -15.73 2.83 -11.82
CA THR A 11 -15.37 1.62 -12.60
C THR A 11 -15.39 0.34 -11.78
N ILE A 12 -15.60 0.41 -10.45
CA ILE A 12 -15.66 -0.77 -9.59
C ILE A 12 -16.81 -1.68 -10.00
N ARG A 13 -16.58 -2.98 -9.80
CA ARG A 13 -17.61 -3.98 -10.04
C ARG A 13 -18.80 -3.74 -9.11
N HIS A 14 -20.01 -3.74 -9.67
CA HIS A 14 -21.26 -3.53 -8.91
C HIS A 14 -21.43 -2.13 -8.28
N PHE A 15 -20.85 -1.09 -8.88
CA PHE A 15 -20.94 0.30 -8.41
C PHE A 15 -22.35 0.68 -7.92
N LYS A 16 -23.39 0.52 -8.76
CA LYS A 16 -24.79 0.89 -8.41
C LYS A 16 -25.34 0.12 -7.20
N LYS A 17 -24.95 -1.14 -7.02
CA LYS A 17 -25.37 -1.92 -5.85
C LYS A 17 -24.72 -1.37 -4.58
N ILE A 18 -23.43 -1.09 -4.63
CA ILE A 18 -22.67 -0.53 -3.50
C ILE A 18 -23.23 0.85 -3.12
N GLU A 19 -23.55 1.68 -4.10
CA GLU A 19 -24.17 3.00 -3.88
C GLU A 19 -25.51 2.85 -3.13
N ILE A 20 -26.38 1.93 -3.55
CA ILE A 20 -27.66 1.64 -2.89
C ILE A 20 -27.44 1.10 -1.46
N ASP A 21 -26.49 0.19 -1.29
CA ASP A 21 -26.17 -0.38 0.02
C ASP A 21 -25.68 0.71 0.99
N ILE A 22 -24.82 1.64 0.54
CA ILE A 22 -24.39 2.80 1.33
C ILE A 22 -25.58 3.70 1.67
N GLN A 23 -26.43 4.04 0.71
CA GLN A 23 -27.63 4.86 0.94
C GLN A 23 -28.55 4.24 1.99
N HIS A 24 -28.73 2.93 1.96
CA HIS A 24 -29.57 2.22 2.92
C HIS A 24 -28.98 2.24 4.34
N HIS A 25 -27.68 1.92 4.48
CA HIS A 25 -27.05 1.84 5.81
C HIS A 25 -26.79 3.21 6.44
N PHE A 26 -26.57 4.24 5.64
CA PHE A 26 -26.23 5.59 6.11
C PHE A 26 -27.36 6.62 5.96
N LEU A 27 -28.61 6.17 5.73
CA LEU A 27 -29.79 7.01 5.45
C LEU A 27 -29.99 8.17 6.44
N ASN A 28 -29.67 7.98 7.73
CA ASN A 28 -29.85 8.96 8.80
C ASN A 28 -28.54 9.66 9.22
N GLN A 29 -27.49 9.57 8.39
CA GLN A 29 -26.19 10.18 8.66
C GLN A 29 -25.90 11.28 7.62
N ASP A 30 -25.04 12.22 8.00
CA ASP A 30 -24.55 13.26 7.08
C ASP A 30 -23.42 12.68 6.24
N TYR A 31 -23.71 12.34 4.98
CA TYR A 31 -22.72 11.78 4.08
C TYR A 31 -22.82 12.34 2.66
N GLN A 32 -21.72 12.23 1.92
CA GLN A 32 -21.64 12.60 0.50
C GLN A 32 -20.75 11.65 -0.27
N PHE A 33 -21.08 11.46 -1.57
CA PHE A 33 -20.24 10.73 -2.49
C PHE A 33 -19.25 11.66 -3.20
N PHE A 34 -17.99 11.26 -3.21
CA PHE A 34 -16.90 11.85 -3.97
C PHE A 34 -16.48 10.85 -5.05
N ILE A 35 -17.01 11.02 -6.25
CA ILE A 35 -16.84 10.08 -7.35
C ILE A 35 -15.65 10.55 -8.20
N SER A 36 -14.71 9.64 -8.50
CA SER A 36 -13.59 9.96 -9.38
C SER A 36 -14.02 10.07 -10.83
N GLU A 37 -13.45 11.03 -11.56
CA GLU A 37 -13.74 11.27 -12.97
C GLU A 37 -12.58 10.82 -13.87
N TYR A 38 -11.38 10.70 -13.30
CA TYR A 38 -10.14 10.29 -14.00
C TYR A 38 -9.17 9.63 -13.03
N SER A 39 -8.16 8.97 -13.57
CA SER A 39 -7.09 8.34 -12.75
C SER A 39 -6.31 9.41 -11.98
N GLY A 40 -6.06 9.19 -10.68
CA GLY A 40 -5.40 10.15 -9.79
C GLY A 40 -6.33 11.24 -9.22
N HIS A 41 -7.65 11.19 -9.49
CA HIS A 41 -8.58 12.21 -8.95
C HIS A 41 -8.66 12.15 -7.41
N PHE A 42 -8.46 11.00 -6.82
CA PHE A 42 -8.44 10.87 -5.36
C PHE A 42 -7.21 11.50 -4.68
N LEU A 43 -6.21 11.96 -5.43
CA LEU A 43 -5.14 12.81 -4.89
C LEU A 43 -5.62 14.24 -4.56
N THR A 44 -6.74 14.69 -5.15
CA THR A 44 -7.24 16.06 -4.99
C THR A 44 -8.60 16.15 -4.28
N LEU A 45 -9.46 15.15 -4.42
CA LEU A 45 -10.78 15.12 -3.79
C LEU A 45 -10.74 15.20 -2.24
N PRO A 46 -9.76 14.59 -1.52
CA PRO A 46 -9.65 14.72 -0.08
C PRO A 46 -9.52 16.16 0.39
N LYS A 47 -8.80 17.01 -0.32
CA LYS A 47 -8.68 18.44 0.00
C LYS A 47 -10.05 19.12 0.01
N ARG A 48 -10.87 18.88 -1.00
CA ARG A 48 -12.24 19.40 -1.06
C ARG A 48 -13.09 18.89 0.10
N ALA A 49 -13.00 17.61 0.44
CA ALA A 49 -13.73 17.04 1.56
C ALA A 49 -13.31 17.67 2.91
N VAL A 50 -12.00 17.93 3.11
CA VAL A 50 -11.49 18.67 4.28
C VAL A 50 -12.08 20.09 4.35
N GLU A 51 -12.06 20.83 3.24
CA GLU A 51 -12.59 22.19 3.14
C GLU A 51 -14.12 22.25 3.40
N GLU A 52 -14.85 21.21 3.01
CA GLU A 52 -16.29 21.04 3.26
C GLU A 52 -16.59 20.49 4.67
N GLY A 53 -15.57 20.24 5.52
CA GLY A 53 -15.70 19.83 6.92
C GLY A 53 -16.03 18.35 7.14
N PHE A 54 -15.70 17.46 6.20
CA PHE A 54 -15.80 16.01 6.40
C PHE A 54 -14.72 15.52 7.35
N THR A 55 -15.08 14.59 8.24
CA THR A 55 -14.19 14.03 9.27
C THR A 55 -13.96 12.54 9.14
N HIS A 56 -14.79 11.86 8.33
CA HIS A 56 -14.68 10.43 8.08
C HIS A 56 -14.57 10.21 6.57
N PHE A 57 -13.47 9.60 6.14
CA PHE A 57 -13.13 9.35 4.74
C PHE A 57 -13.20 7.85 4.49
N ILE A 58 -14.13 7.40 3.65
CA ILE A 58 -14.33 5.99 3.37
C ILE A 58 -13.89 5.70 1.94
N ALA A 59 -12.81 4.94 1.80
CA ALA A 59 -12.36 4.42 0.51
C ALA A 59 -13.28 3.27 0.06
N VAL A 60 -13.97 3.44 -1.05
CA VAL A 60 -14.85 2.39 -1.62
C VAL A 60 -14.19 1.85 -2.88
N ASP A 61 -13.24 0.95 -2.68
CA ASP A 61 -12.47 0.24 -3.73
C ASP A 61 -11.41 -0.64 -3.06
N GLY A 62 -10.19 -0.71 -3.64
CA GLY A 62 -9.03 -1.43 -3.15
C GLY A 62 -7.92 -0.52 -2.60
N ASP A 63 -6.75 -1.13 -2.43
CA ASP A 63 -5.58 -0.52 -1.79
C ASP A 63 -5.05 0.72 -2.54
N GLY A 64 -5.12 0.73 -3.88
CA GLY A 64 -4.70 1.89 -4.70
C GLY A 64 -5.53 3.14 -4.42
N THR A 65 -6.86 3.01 -4.38
CA THR A 65 -7.77 4.11 -4.01
C THR A 65 -7.49 4.62 -2.60
N LEU A 66 -7.25 3.72 -1.65
CA LEU A 66 -6.88 4.07 -0.29
C LEU A 66 -5.57 4.86 -0.24
N ASN A 67 -4.54 4.42 -0.98
CA ASN A 67 -3.25 5.13 -1.07
C ASN A 67 -3.42 6.55 -1.63
N GLU A 68 -4.17 6.71 -2.73
CA GLU A 68 -4.44 8.05 -3.30
C GLU A 68 -5.17 8.95 -2.30
N ILE A 69 -6.18 8.45 -1.56
CA ILE A 69 -6.91 9.21 -0.54
C ILE A 69 -5.98 9.64 0.59
N VAL A 70 -5.13 8.74 1.09
CA VAL A 70 -4.15 9.06 2.14
C VAL A 70 -3.19 10.15 1.69
N ASN A 71 -2.60 10.01 0.50
CA ASN A 71 -1.70 11.03 -0.05
C ASN A 71 -2.42 12.37 -0.25
N GLY A 72 -3.64 12.36 -0.81
CA GLY A 72 -4.46 13.56 -0.99
C GLY A 72 -4.87 14.22 0.32
N LEU A 73 -5.14 13.43 1.37
CA LEU A 73 -5.43 13.94 2.71
C LEU A 73 -4.21 14.62 3.33
N ILE A 74 -3.06 13.94 3.32
CA ILE A 74 -1.82 14.50 3.88
C ILE A 74 -1.45 15.79 3.15
N GLU A 75 -1.57 15.81 1.82
CA GLU A 75 -1.31 16.99 1.00
C GLU A 75 -2.29 18.15 1.29
N ALA A 76 -3.55 17.86 1.65
CA ALA A 76 -4.52 18.88 2.03
C ALA A 76 -4.13 19.66 3.29
N PHE A 77 -3.28 19.07 4.13
CA PHE A 77 -2.74 19.68 5.35
C PHE A 77 -1.26 20.06 5.23
N ARG A 78 -0.74 20.20 4.00
CA ARG A 78 0.62 20.70 3.77
C ARG A 78 0.74 22.15 4.28
N THR A 79 1.81 22.44 4.99
CA THR A 79 2.21 23.75 5.51
C THR A 79 3.57 24.17 4.93
N GLU A 80 4.03 25.37 5.21
CA GLU A 80 5.37 25.83 4.83
C GLU A 80 6.50 25.00 5.48
N ASN A 81 6.24 24.38 6.64
CA ASN A 81 7.21 23.63 7.43
C ASN A 81 6.98 22.11 7.44
N GLY A 82 6.21 21.58 6.51
CA GLY A 82 5.85 20.16 6.42
C GLY A 82 4.35 19.93 6.43
N TYR A 83 3.86 19.05 7.30
CA TYR A 83 2.46 18.64 7.36
C TYR A 83 1.88 18.87 8.76
N ASP A 84 0.60 19.24 8.85
CA ASP A 84 -0.12 19.41 10.11
C ASP A 84 -0.68 18.07 10.59
N TRP A 85 0.17 17.26 11.21
CA TRP A 85 -0.17 15.91 11.67
C TRP A 85 -1.26 15.92 12.72
N GLU A 86 -1.32 16.94 13.59
CA GLU A 86 -2.38 17.07 14.60
C GLU A 86 -3.76 17.12 13.95
N ARG A 87 -3.90 17.86 12.85
CA ARG A 87 -5.17 17.92 12.11
C ARG A 87 -5.39 16.67 11.26
N ILE A 88 -4.36 16.08 10.69
CA ILE A 88 -4.45 14.83 9.92
C ILE A 88 -4.98 13.71 10.82
N SER A 89 -4.48 13.57 12.04
CA SER A 89 -4.89 12.52 12.99
C SER A 89 -6.35 12.62 13.45
N GLN A 90 -7.00 13.77 13.25
CA GLN A 90 -8.42 13.96 13.52
C GLN A 90 -9.33 13.39 12.43
N ILE A 91 -8.79 13.12 11.23
CA ILE A 91 -9.55 12.51 10.12
C ILE A 91 -9.50 10.99 10.24
N LYS A 92 -10.66 10.38 10.32
CA LYS A 92 -10.78 8.92 10.38
C LYS A 92 -10.94 8.33 9.00
N ILE A 93 -10.13 7.34 8.67
CA ILE A 93 -10.18 6.65 7.39
C ILE A 93 -10.77 5.26 7.58
N GLY A 94 -11.72 4.91 6.75
CA GLY A 94 -12.30 3.57 6.66
C GLY A 94 -12.22 3.02 5.24
N ILE A 95 -12.45 1.71 5.10
CA ILE A 95 -12.42 1.03 3.82
C ILE A 95 -13.70 0.21 3.66
N LEU A 96 -14.34 0.33 2.52
CA LEU A 96 -15.38 -0.60 2.07
C LEU A 96 -14.81 -1.40 0.88
N PRO A 97 -14.37 -2.64 1.12
CA PRO A 97 -13.58 -3.39 0.15
C PRO A 97 -14.40 -3.77 -1.06
N SER A 98 -14.00 -3.31 -2.24
CA SER A 98 -14.64 -3.60 -3.53
C SER A 98 -13.62 -3.85 -4.64
N GLY A 99 -12.33 -3.70 -4.34
CA GLY A 99 -11.22 -3.97 -5.24
C GLY A 99 -10.86 -5.46 -5.31
N SER A 100 -9.88 -5.80 -6.15
CA SER A 100 -9.44 -7.18 -6.35
C SER A 100 -8.47 -7.70 -5.28
N GLY A 101 -7.66 -6.83 -4.66
CA GLY A 101 -6.65 -7.21 -3.65
C GLY A 101 -7.19 -7.10 -2.23
N ASN A 102 -7.56 -5.91 -1.84
CA ASN A 102 -8.06 -5.57 -0.51
C ASN A 102 -7.13 -6.09 0.59
N ASP A 103 -5.84 -5.78 0.47
CA ASP A 103 -4.81 -6.34 1.33
C ASP A 103 -4.72 -5.60 2.67
N PHE A 104 -4.83 -4.27 2.67
CA PHE A 104 -4.73 -3.48 3.88
C PHE A 104 -5.86 -3.75 4.88
N ILE A 105 -7.11 -3.90 4.42
CA ILE A 105 -8.26 -4.13 5.29
C ILE A 105 -8.15 -5.41 6.13
N LYS A 106 -7.38 -6.39 5.68
CA LYS A 106 -7.12 -7.64 6.43
C LYS A 106 -6.42 -7.40 7.78
N ASN A 107 -5.84 -6.22 7.98
CA ASN A 107 -5.22 -5.82 9.23
C ASN A 107 -6.20 -5.12 10.19
N LEU A 108 -7.39 -4.72 9.72
CA LEU A 108 -8.32 -3.88 10.46
C LEU A 108 -9.43 -4.64 11.21
N GLY A 109 -9.58 -5.95 10.95
CA GLY A 109 -10.52 -6.81 11.69
C GLY A 109 -12.00 -6.62 11.36
N TYR A 110 -12.34 -5.93 10.26
CA TYR A 110 -13.71 -5.84 9.72
C TYR A 110 -13.69 -5.95 8.20
N THR A 111 -14.82 -6.32 7.58
CA THR A 111 -14.91 -6.53 6.13
C THR A 111 -16.27 -6.13 5.53
N THR A 112 -17.27 -5.84 6.36
CA THR A 112 -18.63 -5.56 5.88
C THR A 112 -19.05 -4.11 6.16
N ILE A 113 -20.08 -3.66 5.44
CA ILE A 113 -20.63 -2.31 5.60
C ILE A 113 -21.29 -2.13 6.97
N GLU A 114 -21.90 -3.18 7.51
CA GLU A 114 -22.54 -3.20 8.83
C GLU A 114 -21.50 -3.05 9.94
N GLU A 115 -20.36 -3.74 9.81
CA GLU A 115 -19.24 -3.63 10.74
C GLU A 115 -18.65 -2.22 10.70
N LEU A 116 -18.40 -1.67 9.51
CA LEU A 116 -17.93 -0.30 9.32
C LEU A 116 -18.89 0.72 9.95
N GLN A 117 -20.20 0.60 9.69
CA GLN A 117 -21.23 1.45 10.28
C GLN A 117 -21.21 1.39 11.81
N SER A 118 -21.05 0.18 12.37
CA SER A 118 -20.96 -0.03 13.82
C SER A 118 -19.73 0.64 14.42
N LEU A 119 -18.58 0.59 13.75
CA LEU A 119 -17.35 1.26 14.19
C LEU A 119 -17.51 2.77 14.17
N ILE A 120 -18.07 3.33 13.10
CA ILE A 120 -18.36 4.78 12.99
C ILE A 120 -19.34 5.22 14.10
N ALA A 121 -20.40 4.47 14.33
CA ALA A 121 -21.40 4.80 15.37
C ALA A 121 -20.82 4.76 16.79
N LYS A 122 -19.83 3.92 17.05
CA LYS A 122 -19.11 3.80 18.34
C LYS A 122 -17.93 4.77 18.45
N ASP A 123 -17.66 5.54 17.41
CA ASP A 123 -16.48 6.40 17.30
C ASP A 123 -15.16 5.62 17.50
N SER A 124 -15.14 4.36 17.07
CA SER A 124 -14.00 3.44 17.26
C SER A 124 -12.99 3.62 16.13
N SER A 125 -11.79 3.99 16.48
CA SER A 125 -10.66 4.14 15.57
C SER A 125 -9.35 3.78 16.25
N ALA A 126 -8.31 3.53 15.46
CA ALA A 126 -6.94 3.33 15.92
C ALA A 126 -6.01 4.19 15.06
N LEU A 127 -4.90 4.63 15.64
CA LEU A 127 -3.82 5.26 14.88
C LEU A 127 -3.13 4.22 14.01
N VAL A 128 -2.66 4.66 12.87
CA VAL A 128 -1.91 3.83 11.91
C VAL A 128 -0.67 4.61 11.49
N ASP A 129 0.48 3.98 11.56
CA ASP A 129 1.73 4.55 11.08
C ASP A 129 1.65 4.80 9.56
N VAL A 130 2.36 5.82 9.12
CA VAL A 130 2.45 6.17 7.69
C VAL A 130 3.89 6.04 7.23
N GLY A 131 4.13 5.26 6.20
CA GLY A 131 5.41 5.21 5.54
C GLY A 131 5.61 6.43 4.64
N PHE A 132 6.77 7.06 4.74
CA PHE A 132 7.22 8.14 3.85
C PHE A 132 8.43 7.68 3.07
N ALA A 133 8.43 7.89 1.76
CA ALA A 133 9.52 7.53 0.88
C ALA A 133 10.02 8.72 0.08
N GLU A 134 11.34 8.89 0.05
CA GLU A 134 12.09 9.81 -0.82
C GLU A 134 12.84 8.97 -1.86
N PHE A 135 12.59 9.18 -3.14
CA PHE A 135 13.10 8.32 -4.22
C PHE A 135 13.31 9.08 -5.54
N LEU A 136 13.70 8.38 -6.60
CA LEU A 136 13.73 8.93 -7.96
C LEU A 136 12.49 8.43 -8.74
N ASN A 137 11.64 9.35 -9.21
CA ASN A 137 10.45 9.01 -10.00
C ASN A 137 10.79 8.35 -11.35
N ARG A 138 9.77 8.08 -12.16
CA ARG A 138 9.91 7.45 -13.50
C ARG A 138 10.82 8.27 -14.44
N GLU A 139 10.87 9.58 -14.27
CA GLU A 139 11.71 10.55 -15.00
C GLU A 139 13.09 10.76 -14.34
N LYS A 140 13.42 10.00 -13.29
CA LYS A 140 14.65 10.11 -12.49
C LYS A 140 14.83 11.47 -11.79
N GLN A 141 13.74 12.12 -11.46
CA GLN A 141 13.70 13.32 -10.63
C GLN A 141 13.39 12.94 -9.18
N LYS A 142 13.87 13.73 -8.23
CA LYS A 142 13.52 13.54 -6.82
C LYS A 142 12.02 13.67 -6.62
N ALA A 143 11.46 12.72 -5.90
CA ALA A 143 10.05 12.67 -5.56
C ALA A 143 9.87 12.11 -4.15
N GLU A 144 8.70 12.36 -3.59
CA GLU A 144 8.27 11.85 -2.29
C GLU A 144 6.86 11.29 -2.39
N ARG A 145 6.56 10.28 -1.58
CA ARG A 145 5.22 9.69 -1.52
C ARG A 145 4.99 8.99 -0.18
N PHE A 146 3.74 9.00 0.27
CA PHE A 146 3.31 8.25 1.44
C PHE A 146 2.70 6.91 1.05
N PHE A 147 2.84 5.93 1.95
CA PHE A 147 2.20 4.61 1.84
C PHE A 147 1.77 4.09 3.21
N ILE A 148 0.77 3.22 3.22
CA ILE A 148 0.23 2.66 4.46
C ILE A 148 0.30 1.14 4.50
N ASN A 149 0.58 0.49 3.37
CA ASN A 149 0.60 -0.96 3.29
C ASN A 149 2.04 -1.47 3.11
N VAL A 150 2.51 -1.62 1.89
CA VAL A 150 3.80 -2.24 1.60
C VAL A 150 4.51 -1.52 0.46
N SER A 151 5.80 -1.25 0.64
CA SER A 151 6.70 -0.90 -0.46
C SER A 151 7.79 -1.95 -0.60
N ASP A 152 8.31 -2.14 -1.81
CA ASP A 152 9.44 -3.02 -2.04
C ASP A 152 10.41 -2.48 -3.10
N VAL A 153 11.65 -2.97 -3.01
CA VAL A 153 12.73 -2.68 -3.97
C VAL A 153 13.20 -3.99 -4.56
N GLY A 154 12.97 -4.16 -5.86
CA GLY A 154 13.38 -5.38 -6.53
C GLY A 154 12.42 -5.85 -7.62
N ILE A 155 12.00 -7.12 -7.55
CA ILE A 155 11.15 -7.74 -8.57
C ILE A 155 9.72 -7.16 -8.58
N GLY A 156 9.22 -6.63 -7.46
CA GLY A 156 7.84 -6.14 -7.35
C GLY A 156 7.51 -5.09 -8.39
N GLY A 157 8.32 -4.03 -8.49
CA GLY A 157 8.13 -2.99 -9.51
C GLY A 157 8.18 -3.52 -10.95
N GLU A 158 9.03 -4.51 -11.24
CA GLU A 158 9.08 -5.16 -12.57
C GLU A 158 7.82 -6.00 -12.85
N VAL A 159 7.25 -6.63 -11.83
CA VAL A 159 5.96 -7.36 -11.95
C VAL A 159 4.83 -6.39 -12.27
N VAL A 160 4.77 -5.24 -11.61
CA VAL A 160 3.77 -4.19 -11.89
C VAL A 160 3.93 -3.67 -13.32
N ILE A 161 5.14 -3.32 -13.74
CA ILE A 161 5.43 -2.89 -15.12
C ILE A 161 5.03 -3.97 -16.13
N SER A 162 5.32 -5.24 -15.83
CA SER A 162 4.97 -6.35 -16.70
C SER A 162 3.45 -6.51 -16.83
N LYS A 163 2.72 -6.38 -15.71
CA LYS A 163 1.27 -6.42 -15.68
C LYS A 163 0.64 -5.29 -16.53
N GLU A 164 1.18 -4.07 -16.45
CA GLU A 164 0.71 -2.93 -17.25
C GLU A 164 0.86 -3.16 -18.77
N ARG A 165 1.88 -3.94 -19.16
CA ARG A 165 2.20 -4.22 -20.57
C ARG A 165 1.46 -5.44 -21.13
N LEU A 166 0.99 -6.36 -20.29
CA LEU A 166 0.32 -7.56 -20.74
C LEU A 166 -1.09 -7.23 -21.28
N PRO A 167 -1.46 -7.77 -22.44
CA PRO A 167 -2.83 -7.64 -22.92
C PRO A 167 -3.80 -8.33 -21.97
N LEU A 168 -4.95 -7.72 -21.72
CA LEU A 168 -6.04 -8.26 -20.87
C LEU A 168 -6.78 -9.40 -21.58
N VAL A 169 -6.07 -10.49 -21.86
CA VAL A 169 -6.63 -11.67 -22.58
C VAL A 169 -7.30 -12.65 -21.60
N PHE A 170 -6.82 -12.69 -20.36
CA PHE A 170 -7.32 -13.64 -19.33
C PHE A 170 -7.91 -12.88 -18.14
N PRO A 171 -8.68 -13.56 -17.27
CA PRO A 171 -9.09 -12.98 -15.98
C PRO A 171 -7.90 -12.40 -15.20
N GLY A 172 -8.15 -11.34 -14.43
CA GLY A 172 -7.10 -10.54 -13.77
C GLY A 172 -6.09 -11.37 -12.97
N ASP A 173 -6.56 -12.39 -12.23
CA ASP A 173 -5.69 -13.27 -11.42
C ASP A 173 -4.73 -14.11 -12.30
N VAL A 174 -5.19 -14.56 -13.46
CA VAL A 174 -4.37 -15.32 -14.40
C VAL A 174 -3.33 -14.41 -15.05
N ASN A 175 -3.71 -13.22 -15.48
CA ASN A 175 -2.77 -12.24 -16.03
C ASN A 175 -1.71 -11.85 -14.99
N TYR A 176 -2.11 -11.65 -13.73
CA TYR A 176 -1.16 -11.37 -12.65
C TYR A 176 -0.19 -12.51 -12.40
N PHE A 177 -0.68 -13.75 -12.39
CA PHE A 177 0.18 -14.94 -12.27
C PHE A 177 1.18 -15.06 -13.44
N ILE A 178 0.74 -14.80 -14.68
CA ILE A 178 1.60 -14.80 -15.86
C ILE A 178 2.67 -13.70 -15.75
N ALA A 179 2.29 -12.50 -15.28
CA ALA A 179 3.22 -11.40 -15.03
C ALA A 179 4.31 -11.80 -14.03
N ILE A 180 3.92 -12.38 -12.89
CA ILE A 180 4.88 -12.88 -11.88
C ILE A 180 5.84 -13.90 -12.51
N LEU A 181 5.31 -14.94 -13.17
CA LEU A 181 6.10 -16.04 -13.71
C LEU A 181 7.08 -15.55 -14.78
N SER A 182 6.59 -14.76 -15.74
CA SER A 182 7.43 -14.23 -16.82
C SER A 182 8.50 -13.28 -16.29
N THR A 183 8.13 -12.42 -15.36
CA THR A 183 9.09 -11.50 -14.73
C THR A 183 10.14 -12.27 -13.95
N PHE A 184 9.75 -13.25 -13.14
CA PHE A 184 10.69 -14.07 -12.37
C PHE A 184 11.73 -14.79 -13.25
N LEU A 185 11.31 -15.31 -14.40
CA LEU A 185 12.21 -16.00 -15.34
C LEU A 185 13.21 -15.05 -16.02
N MET A 186 12.82 -13.79 -16.21
CA MET A 186 13.63 -12.79 -16.91
C MET A 186 14.44 -11.90 -15.95
N TYR A 187 14.00 -11.81 -14.67
CA TYR A 187 14.59 -10.91 -13.69
C TYR A 187 16.00 -11.33 -13.30
N LYS A 188 16.92 -10.40 -13.44
CA LYS A 188 18.29 -10.55 -12.94
C LYS A 188 18.37 -9.93 -11.56
N LYS A 189 18.52 -10.78 -10.55
CA LYS A 189 18.71 -10.33 -9.16
C LYS A 189 19.89 -9.39 -9.07
N LYS A 190 19.72 -8.33 -8.31
CA LYS A 190 20.68 -7.23 -8.20
C LYS A 190 21.23 -7.17 -6.78
N THR A 191 22.42 -6.62 -6.63
CA THR A 191 23.05 -6.39 -5.33
C THR A 191 22.63 -5.02 -4.82
N ILE A 192 22.08 -4.98 -3.62
CA ILE A 192 21.73 -3.73 -2.93
C ILE A 192 22.58 -3.57 -1.69
N LYS A 193 22.73 -2.31 -1.25
CA LYS A 193 23.21 -1.95 0.06
C LYS A 193 22.06 -1.29 0.81
N VAL A 194 21.85 -1.76 2.03
CA VAL A 194 20.82 -1.28 2.94
C VAL A 194 21.50 -0.71 4.18
N THR A 195 21.09 0.47 4.58
CA THR A 195 21.57 1.12 5.79
C THR A 195 20.35 1.52 6.64
N ALA A 196 20.34 1.05 7.88
CA ALA A 196 19.40 1.45 8.92
C ALA A 196 20.19 1.88 10.16
N LYS A 197 19.52 2.44 11.16
CA LYS A 197 20.16 2.90 12.39
C LYS A 197 21.00 1.80 13.07
N ASP A 198 20.46 0.59 13.14
CA ASP A 198 21.02 -0.50 13.96
C ASP A 198 21.71 -1.59 13.13
N PHE A 199 21.63 -1.52 11.79
CA PHE A 199 22.30 -2.48 10.93
C PHE A 199 22.66 -1.91 9.56
N THR A 200 23.64 -2.54 8.94
CA THR A 200 23.95 -2.39 7.51
C THR A 200 24.02 -3.77 6.90
N TRP A 201 23.42 -3.91 5.71
CA TRP A 201 23.41 -5.18 4.98
C TRP A 201 23.71 -4.95 3.50
N GLN A 202 24.43 -5.88 2.87
CA GLN A 202 24.68 -5.86 1.44
C GLN A 202 24.57 -7.27 0.88
N GLY A 203 23.88 -7.43 -0.24
CA GLY A 203 23.75 -8.74 -0.88
C GLY A 203 22.80 -8.72 -2.08
N LYS A 204 22.73 -9.86 -2.74
CA LYS A 204 21.77 -10.08 -3.84
C LYS A 204 20.37 -10.25 -3.28
N VAL A 205 19.42 -9.58 -3.91
CA VAL A 205 17.99 -9.70 -3.57
C VAL A 205 17.16 -10.07 -4.79
N LEU A 206 16.14 -10.86 -4.54
CA LEU A 206 14.97 -10.95 -5.40
C LEU A 206 14.05 -9.76 -5.08
N ASN A 207 13.77 -9.55 -3.79
CA ASN A 207 12.92 -8.46 -3.31
C ASN A 207 13.30 -8.03 -1.89
N TYR A 208 13.37 -6.74 -1.64
CA TYR A 208 13.57 -6.16 -0.31
C TYR A 208 12.31 -5.39 0.06
N VAL A 209 11.55 -5.93 0.99
CA VAL A 209 10.22 -5.45 1.36
C VAL A 209 10.31 -4.59 2.62
N VAL A 210 9.72 -3.41 2.55
CA VAL A 210 9.56 -2.45 3.65
C VAL A 210 8.06 -2.30 3.88
N ALA A 211 7.56 -2.90 4.94
CA ALA A 211 6.13 -3.09 5.15
C ALA A 211 5.64 -2.42 6.43
N ASN A 212 4.58 -1.64 6.32
CA ASN A 212 3.79 -1.17 7.46
C ASN A 212 2.70 -2.19 7.83
N ALA A 213 2.19 -2.95 6.85
CA ALA A 213 1.15 -3.95 7.03
C ALA A 213 1.56 -5.34 6.49
N LYS A 214 0.79 -6.38 6.86
CA LYS A 214 1.19 -7.79 6.66
C LYS A 214 1.09 -8.28 5.22
N TYR A 215 0.14 -7.74 4.44
CA TYR A 215 -0.30 -8.35 3.18
C TYR A 215 -0.05 -7.46 1.99
N PHE A 216 0.36 -8.04 0.87
CA PHE A 216 0.43 -7.39 -0.43
C PHE A 216 0.14 -8.39 -1.57
N GLY A 217 -0.03 -7.90 -2.78
CA GLY A 217 -0.05 -8.75 -3.97
C GLY A 217 -1.10 -9.85 -3.95
N ASN A 218 -2.33 -9.56 -3.56
CA ASN A 218 -3.46 -10.48 -3.45
C ASN A 218 -3.27 -11.54 -2.36
N SER A 219 -3.25 -11.09 -1.11
CA SER A 219 -3.21 -11.92 0.11
C SER A 219 -1.90 -12.66 0.39
N ILE A 220 -0.79 -12.19 -0.12
CA ILE A 220 0.53 -12.71 0.28
C ILE A 220 0.94 -12.02 1.57
N GLY A 221 0.98 -12.74 2.69
CA GLY A 221 1.49 -12.26 3.97
C GLY A 221 3.02 -12.23 3.97
N ILE A 222 3.60 -11.24 3.30
CA ILE A 222 5.04 -11.11 3.12
C ILE A 222 5.75 -10.65 4.39
N ALA A 223 5.07 -9.87 5.20
CA ALA A 223 5.57 -9.32 6.46
C ALA A 223 4.71 -9.79 7.66
N PRO A 224 4.75 -11.08 8.04
CA PRO A 224 3.85 -11.62 9.06
C PRO A 224 4.08 -11.05 10.47
N HIS A 225 5.16 -10.31 10.66
CA HIS A 225 5.51 -9.63 11.92
C HIS A 225 5.18 -8.13 11.90
N ALA A 226 4.57 -7.61 10.82
CA ALA A 226 4.20 -6.21 10.76
C ALA A 226 3.09 -5.87 11.76
N GLU A 227 3.23 -4.72 12.38
CA GLU A 227 2.24 -4.09 13.26
C GLU A 227 2.00 -2.67 12.73
N ILE A 228 0.75 -2.29 12.48
CA ILE A 228 0.41 -1.05 11.78
C ILE A 228 0.53 0.23 12.62
N SER A 229 0.99 0.13 13.87
CA SER A 229 1.02 1.24 14.83
C SER A 229 2.13 1.14 15.87
N ASP A 230 3.28 0.51 15.52
CA ASP A 230 4.42 0.32 16.43
C ASP A 230 5.59 1.28 16.17
N GLY A 231 5.48 2.13 15.14
CA GLY A 231 6.50 3.11 14.76
C GLY A 231 7.67 2.53 13.98
N GLU A 232 7.56 1.29 13.50
CA GLU A 232 8.61 0.61 12.75
C GLU A 232 8.06 -0.07 11.49
N PHE A 233 8.88 -0.15 10.47
CA PHE A 233 8.62 -1.04 9.34
C PHE A 233 9.03 -2.47 9.68
N ALA A 234 8.19 -3.41 9.33
CA ALA A 234 8.56 -4.82 9.23
C ALA A 234 9.31 -5.05 7.91
N ILE A 235 10.56 -5.45 8.00
CA ILE A 235 11.42 -5.66 6.84
C ILE A 235 11.50 -7.16 6.54
N THR A 236 11.21 -7.53 5.29
CA THR A 236 11.42 -8.89 4.79
C THR A 236 12.42 -8.85 3.65
N ASN A 237 13.61 -9.37 3.90
CA ASN A 237 14.63 -9.54 2.86
C ASN A 237 14.45 -10.92 2.19
N VAL A 238 14.14 -10.91 0.91
CA VAL A 238 14.07 -12.10 0.05
C VAL A 238 15.29 -12.09 -0.86
N GLY A 239 16.32 -12.82 -0.47
CA GLY A 239 17.61 -12.87 -1.15
C GLY A 239 17.61 -13.68 -2.44
N ASP A 240 18.67 -14.44 -2.66
CA ASP A 240 18.87 -15.21 -3.90
C ASP A 240 18.09 -16.54 -3.90
N ILE A 241 16.75 -16.47 -3.91
CA ILE A 241 15.88 -17.66 -4.01
C ILE A 241 15.64 -18.06 -5.46
N SER A 242 15.40 -19.35 -5.70
CA SER A 242 14.99 -19.86 -7.01
C SER A 242 13.48 -19.81 -7.21
N LEU A 243 13.02 -19.99 -8.46
CA LEU A 243 11.59 -20.12 -8.76
C LEU A 243 10.96 -21.33 -8.04
N LEU A 244 11.72 -22.42 -7.87
CA LEU A 244 11.26 -23.59 -7.12
C LEU A 244 11.08 -23.27 -5.63
N ASP A 245 11.97 -22.48 -5.05
CA ASP A 245 11.84 -22.03 -3.66
C ASP A 245 10.62 -21.13 -3.49
N TYR A 246 10.35 -20.25 -4.46
CA TYR A 246 9.14 -19.44 -4.48
C TYR A 246 7.88 -20.33 -4.43
N PHE A 247 7.77 -21.33 -5.33
CA PHE A 247 6.59 -22.20 -5.35
C PHE A 247 6.45 -23.07 -4.10
N LYS A 248 7.55 -23.52 -3.51
CA LYS A 248 7.52 -24.29 -2.27
C LYS A 248 7.00 -23.44 -1.08
N ASN A 249 7.30 -22.14 -1.06
CA ASN A 249 7.04 -21.28 0.08
C ASN A 249 5.80 -20.37 -0.06
N ILE A 250 5.26 -20.19 -1.27
CA ILE A 250 4.10 -19.30 -1.50
C ILE A 250 2.88 -19.69 -0.66
N GLY A 251 2.65 -20.98 -0.42
CA GLY A 251 1.58 -21.48 0.44
C GLY A 251 1.78 -21.09 1.92
N THR A 252 3.02 -20.98 2.37
CA THR A 252 3.36 -20.50 3.72
C THR A 252 3.13 -19.00 3.84
N ALA A 253 3.57 -18.24 2.82
CA ALA A 253 3.35 -16.79 2.73
C ALA A 253 1.84 -16.45 2.68
N LYS A 254 1.04 -17.16 1.89
CA LYS A 254 -0.42 -16.97 1.86
C LYS A 254 -1.11 -17.24 3.20
N LYS A 255 -0.52 -18.03 4.08
CA LYS A 255 -1.00 -18.24 5.45
C LYS A 255 -0.46 -17.22 6.44
N CYS A 256 0.19 -16.17 5.97
CA CYS A 256 0.86 -15.14 6.78
C CYS A 256 1.80 -15.72 7.83
N LYS A 257 2.65 -16.66 7.43
CA LYS A 257 3.65 -17.30 8.31
C LYS A 257 5.06 -17.00 7.81
N LYS A 258 5.99 -16.85 8.76
CA LYS A 258 7.42 -16.69 8.42
C LYS A 258 7.92 -17.87 7.58
N ILE A 259 8.58 -17.56 6.47
CA ILE A 259 9.22 -18.54 5.60
C ILE A 259 10.54 -18.95 6.22
N ASN A 260 10.70 -20.24 6.49
CA ASN A 260 11.98 -20.78 6.95
C ASN A 260 12.87 -21.14 5.75
N HIS A 261 13.69 -20.19 5.33
CA HIS A 261 14.62 -20.36 4.21
C HIS A 261 15.90 -19.56 4.47
N PRO A 262 17.13 -20.11 4.15
CA PRO A 262 18.39 -19.42 4.43
C PRO A 262 18.54 -18.04 3.79
N GLN A 263 17.84 -17.80 2.68
CA GLN A 263 17.85 -16.54 1.92
C GLN A 263 16.67 -15.63 2.27
N VAL A 264 15.90 -15.93 3.32
CA VAL A 264 14.80 -15.08 3.77
C VAL A 264 15.05 -14.68 5.22
N SER A 265 15.11 -13.40 5.47
CA SER A 265 15.29 -12.85 6.82
C SER A 265 14.27 -11.78 7.15
N TYR A 266 14.02 -11.60 8.43
CA TYR A 266 13.02 -10.70 8.99
C TYR A 266 13.69 -9.80 10.03
N THR A 267 13.47 -8.50 9.94
CA THR A 267 13.94 -7.50 10.91
C THR A 267 12.95 -6.33 10.94
N SER A 268 13.20 -5.34 11.78
CA SER A 268 12.42 -4.09 11.83
C SER A 268 13.35 -2.90 11.83
N ALA A 269 12.86 -1.75 11.37
CA ALA A 269 13.54 -0.47 11.49
C ALA A 269 12.57 0.69 11.27
N GLN A 270 12.77 1.80 11.96
CA GLN A 270 12.03 3.03 11.73
C GLN A 270 12.47 3.75 10.45
N GLU A 271 13.74 3.67 10.10
CA GLU A 271 14.31 4.31 8.92
C GLU A 271 15.21 3.33 8.16
N VAL A 272 15.05 3.30 6.83
CA VAL A 272 15.82 2.42 5.93
C VAL A 272 16.23 3.19 4.70
N PHE A 273 17.53 3.21 4.40
CA PHE A 273 18.08 3.71 3.15
C PHE A 273 18.57 2.57 2.28
N ILE A 274 18.11 2.53 1.03
CA ILE A 274 18.46 1.49 0.05
C ILE A 274 19.10 2.14 -1.15
N GLU A 275 20.29 1.67 -1.49
CA GLU A 275 21.04 2.07 -2.67
C GLU A 275 21.48 0.85 -3.49
N ASN A 276 21.61 1.06 -4.77
CA ASN A 276 22.10 0.02 -5.67
C ASN A 276 23.62 -0.14 -5.52
N ALA A 277 24.09 -1.37 -5.49
CA ALA A 277 25.51 -1.69 -5.55
C ALA A 277 25.94 -2.22 -6.93
N ASP A 278 25.00 -2.32 -7.88
CA ASP A 278 25.19 -2.77 -9.26
C ASP A 278 24.97 -1.60 -10.26
N VAL A 279 25.17 -1.87 -11.55
CA VAL A 279 24.98 -0.87 -12.63
C VAL A 279 23.52 -0.72 -13.06
N LEU A 280 22.71 -1.74 -12.86
CA LEU A 280 21.30 -1.77 -13.32
C LEU A 280 20.39 -1.21 -12.26
N ALA A 281 19.57 -0.20 -12.61
CA ALA A 281 18.59 0.40 -11.73
C ALA A 281 17.59 -0.63 -11.17
N LEU A 282 17.19 -0.43 -9.90
CA LEU A 282 16.17 -1.18 -9.20
C LEU A 282 14.84 -0.43 -9.27
N THR A 283 13.79 -1.15 -9.49
CA THR A 283 12.43 -0.60 -9.47
C THR A 283 11.86 -0.65 -8.07
N ILE A 284 11.01 0.34 -7.75
CA ILE A 284 10.29 0.45 -6.49
C ILE A 284 8.82 0.24 -6.76
N ASP A 285 8.21 -0.72 -6.09
CA ASP A 285 6.77 -0.87 -5.94
C ASP A 285 6.31 -0.24 -4.63
N MET A 286 5.18 0.43 -4.65
CA MET A 286 4.55 1.01 -3.46
C MET A 286 3.04 0.85 -3.57
N ASP A 287 2.46 0.11 -2.62
CA ASP A 287 1.03 -0.23 -2.58
C ASP A 287 0.49 -0.76 -3.92
N GLY A 288 1.32 -1.52 -4.67
CA GLY A 288 0.98 -2.13 -5.95
C GLY A 288 1.15 -1.23 -7.18
N GLU A 289 1.86 -0.11 -7.05
CA GLU A 289 2.20 0.80 -8.15
C GLU A 289 3.71 0.91 -8.35
N PHE A 290 4.17 0.85 -9.59
CA PHE A 290 5.55 1.20 -9.91
C PHE A 290 5.72 2.73 -9.81
N ILE A 291 6.51 3.18 -8.84
CA ILE A 291 6.68 4.61 -8.57
C ILE A 291 7.99 5.20 -9.10
N GLY A 292 9.03 4.39 -9.27
CA GLY A 292 10.32 4.88 -9.72
C GLY A 292 11.49 3.98 -9.31
N TYR A 293 12.61 4.61 -9.00
CA TYR A 293 13.91 3.96 -8.86
C TYR A 293 14.64 4.40 -7.59
N GLU A 294 15.63 3.59 -7.17
CA GLU A 294 16.58 3.94 -6.12
C GLU A 294 17.51 5.11 -6.52
N PRO A 295 18.24 5.76 -5.58
CA PRO A 295 18.22 5.47 -4.15
C PRO A 295 16.88 5.83 -3.52
N VAL A 296 16.50 5.09 -2.48
CA VAL A 296 15.27 5.35 -1.75
C VAL A 296 15.53 5.37 -0.24
N LYS A 297 14.94 6.33 0.41
CA LYS A 297 14.88 6.42 1.87
C LYS A 297 13.44 6.24 2.31
N PHE A 298 13.21 5.30 3.20
CA PHE A 298 11.93 5.07 3.86
C PHE A 298 12.01 5.54 5.31
N THR A 299 10.99 6.26 5.76
CA THR A 299 10.84 6.70 7.16
C THR A 299 9.44 6.34 7.64
N CYS A 300 9.32 5.61 8.74
CA CYS A 300 8.06 5.33 9.41
C CYS A 300 7.68 6.53 10.28
N LEU A 301 6.55 7.13 9.99
CA LEU A 301 6.02 8.27 10.73
C LEU A 301 4.95 7.73 11.68
N GLN A 302 5.23 7.86 12.97
CA GLN A 302 4.30 7.54 14.06
C GLN A 302 3.77 8.87 14.60
N GLU A 303 2.50 9.16 14.37
CA GLU A 303 1.86 10.42 14.76
C GLU A 303 0.51 10.20 15.47
#